data_a6735f42b78243e98eca6cfca412d0b8
#
_entry.id   a6735f42b78243e98eca6cfca412d0b8
#
_cell.length_a   1.000
_cell.length_b   1.000
_cell.length_c   1.000
_cell.angle_alpha   90.00
_cell.angle_beta   90.00
_cell.angle_gamma   90.00
#
_symmetry.space_group_name_H-M   'P 1'
#
loop_
_entity.id
_entity.type
_entity.pdbx_description
1 polymer ?
#
loop_
_entity_poly.entity_id
_entity_poly.type
_entity_poly.pdbx_seq_one_letter_code
_entity_poly.pdbx_strand_id
1 'polypeptide(L)'
;MMGVKDPDRVMMIQFHQSYSYEDFIMGFRPNEKGFELKRGAFYNFCKQAEIDSDNDYFFIIDEINRGNLSKIFGELFMLIEADKRGIELQLLYSDERFSIPANVYITGMMNTADRSLAMMDYALRRRFGFFEMKSGFDTDGFRAYRMSLGSEKFD
;
A
#
# COMPACT_ATOMS: atom_id res chain seq x y z
N MET A 1 1.61 19.27 9.11
CA MET A 1 0.85 18.33 8.26
C MET A 1 0.94 18.85 6.83
N MET A 2 1.72 18.21 5.98
CA MET A 2 1.58 18.43 4.54
C MET A 2 0.31 17.69 4.09
N GLY A 3 -0.81 18.40 4.05
CA GLY A 3 -2.04 17.88 3.45
C GLY A 3 -1.79 17.71 1.96
N VAL A 4 -2.04 16.52 1.44
CA VAL A 4 -2.08 16.32 -0.01
C VAL A 4 -3.19 17.21 -0.53
N LYS A 5 -2.83 18.19 -1.35
CA LYS A 5 -3.78 19.17 -1.90
C LYS A 5 -4.71 18.56 -2.95
N ASP A 6 -4.34 17.38 -3.46
CA ASP A 6 -5.07 16.66 -4.50
C ASP A 6 -5.39 15.24 -4.02
N PRO A 7 -6.67 14.93 -3.76
CA PRO A 7 -7.08 13.61 -3.29
C PRO A 7 -6.82 12.48 -4.31
N ASP A 8 -6.73 12.81 -5.61
CA ASP A 8 -6.50 11.82 -6.66
C ASP A 8 -5.07 11.24 -6.62
N ARG A 9 -4.16 11.90 -5.89
CA ARG A 9 -2.78 11.44 -5.67
C ARG A 9 -2.61 10.56 -4.44
N VAL A 10 -3.68 10.25 -3.74
CA VAL A 10 -3.68 9.34 -2.60
C VAL A 10 -4.73 8.27 -2.80
N MET A 11 -4.33 7.01 -2.82
CA MET A 11 -5.24 5.87 -2.85
C MET A 11 -5.00 5.00 -1.64
N MET A 12 -6.09 4.60 -0.98
CA MET A 12 -6.04 3.66 0.13
C MET A 12 -6.87 2.43 -0.20
N ILE A 13 -6.28 1.26 0.00
CA ILE A 13 -6.95 -0.03 -0.11
C ILE A 13 -6.71 -0.86 1.14
N GLN A 14 -7.55 -1.86 1.39
CA GLN A 14 -7.36 -2.80 2.48
C GLN A 14 -7.11 -4.20 1.93
N PHE A 15 -6.07 -4.88 2.42
CA PHE A 15 -5.82 -6.27 2.06
C PHE A 15 -6.63 -7.22 2.95
N HIS A 16 -7.03 -8.33 2.36
CA HIS A 16 -7.68 -9.46 3.01
C HIS A 16 -7.20 -10.78 2.38
N GLN A 17 -7.51 -11.91 2.99
CA GLN A 17 -6.97 -13.21 2.56
C GLN A 17 -7.28 -13.59 1.10
N SER A 18 -8.40 -13.09 0.56
CA SER A 18 -8.83 -13.37 -0.81
C SER A 18 -8.41 -12.29 -1.81
N TYR A 19 -7.64 -11.27 -1.39
CA TYR A 19 -7.16 -10.24 -2.30
C TYR A 19 -6.11 -10.84 -3.25
N SER A 20 -6.23 -10.56 -4.54
CA SER A 20 -5.49 -11.26 -5.59
C SER A 20 -4.72 -10.33 -6.52
N TYR A 21 -3.84 -10.89 -7.33
CA TYR A 21 -3.17 -10.19 -8.44
C TYR A 21 -4.18 -9.58 -9.41
N GLU A 22 -5.28 -10.30 -9.67
CA GLU A 22 -6.33 -9.89 -10.59
C GLU A 22 -7.09 -8.64 -10.09
N ASP A 23 -7.17 -8.44 -8.78
CA ASP A 23 -7.77 -7.23 -8.18
C ASP A 23 -6.79 -6.06 -8.15
N PHE A 24 -5.52 -6.37 -8.01
CA PHE A 24 -4.46 -5.41 -7.75
C PHE A 24 -3.81 -4.88 -9.04
N ILE A 25 -3.42 -5.79 -9.92
CA ILE A 25 -2.69 -5.49 -11.16
C ILE A 25 -3.62 -5.60 -12.37
N MET A 26 -3.98 -6.82 -12.76
CA MET A 26 -4.91 -7.08 -13.85
C MET A 26 -5.37 -8.54 -13.86
N GLY A 27 -6.55 -8.79 -14.40
CA GLY A 27 -7.07 -10.15 -14.56
C GLY A 27 -8.29 -10.20 -15.45
N PHE A 28 -8.59 -11.40 -15.92
CA PHE A 28 -9.78 -11.64 -16.72
C PHE A 28 -11.04 -11.64 -15.84
N ARG A 29 -12.04 -10.89 -16.25
CA ARG A 29 -13.35 -10.84 -15.60
C ARG A 29 -14.44 -11.23 -16.59
N PRO A 30 -15.46 -11.99 -16.15
CA PRO A 30 -16.57 -12.35 -17.02
C PRO A 30 -17.37 -11.11 -17.40
N ASN A 31 -17.80 -11.06 -18.67
CA ASN A 31 -18.77 -10.09 -19.17
C ASN A 31 -19.82 -10.78 -20.05
N GLU A 32 -20.77 -10.05 -20.60
CA GLU A 32 -21.86 -10.59 -21.42
C GLU A 32 -21.37 -11.30 -22.71
N LYS A 33 -20.13 -11.01 -23.16
CA LYS A 33 -19.53 -11.55 -24.39
C LYS A 33 -18.43 -12.60 -24.12
N GLY A 34 -18.20 -12.98 -22.84
CA GLY A 34 -17.15 -13.92 -22.45
C GLY A 34 -16.27 -13.38 -21.32
N PHE A 35 -15.02 -13.09 -21.60
CA PHE A 35 -14.06 -12.55 -20.65
C PHE A 35 -13.38 -11.30 -21.21
N GLU A 36 -13.18 -10.31 -20.35
CA GLU A 36 -12.38 -9.13 -20.66
C GLU A 36 -11.22 -8.98 -19.68
N LEU A 37 -10.10 -8.45 -20.16
CA LEU A 37 -8.97 -8.10 -19.30
C LEU A 37 -9.24 -6.77 -18.61
N LYS A 38 -9.38 -6.80 -17.28
CA LYS A 38 -9.61 -5.61 -16.46
C LYS A 38 -8.35 -5.26 -15.67
N ARG A 39 -8.01 -3.98 -15.66
CA ARG A 39 -6.88 -3.44 -14.90
C ARG A 39 -7.28 -3.17 -13.46
N GLY A 40 -6.39 -3.53 -12.52
CA GLY A 40 -6.60 -3.39 -11.08
C GLY A 40 -6.25 -2.01 -10.54
N ALA A 41 -6.45 -1.86 -9.22
CA ALA A 41 -6.30 -0.57 -8.53
C ALA A 41 -4.87 -0.02 -8.62
N PHE A 42 -3.87 -0.85 -8.34
CA PHE A 42 -2.47 -0.42 -8.32
C PHE A 42 -1.94 -0.11 -9.72
N TYR A 43 -2.33 -0.91 -10.72
CA TYR A 43 -2.00 -0.63 -12.11
C TYR A 43 -2.48 0.75 -12.54
N ASN A 44 -3.77 1.05 -12.34
CA ASN A 44 -4.36 2.33 -12.74
C ASN A 44 -3.70 3.50 -11.99
N PHE A 45 -3.43 3.34 -10.70
CA PHE A 45 -2.75 4.35 -9.89
C PHE A 45 -1.33 4.66 -10.41
N CYS A 46 -0.54 3.63 -10.73
CA CYS A 46 0.78 3.82 -11.31
C CYS A 46 0.73 4.53 -12.68
N LYS A 47 -0.28 4.21 -13.51
CA LYS A 47 -0.45 4.88 -14.81
C LYS A 47 -0.82 6.36 -14.66
N GLN A 48 -1.58 6.73 -13.63
CA GLN A 48 -1.82 8.15 -13.31
C GLN A 48 -0.54 8.85 -12.86
N ALA A 49 0.24 8.23 -11.98
CA ALA A 49 1.51 8.77 -11.51
C ALA A 49 2.55 8.92 -12.63
N GLU A 50 2.55 8.01 -13.61
CA GLU A 50 3.44 8.07 -14.78
C GLU A 50 3.16 9.29 -15.65
N ILE A 51 1.88 9.66 -15.82
CA ILE A 51 1.47 10.84 -16.61
C ILE A 51 1.78 12.13 -15.84
N ASP A 52 1.67 12.13 -14.54
CA ASP A 52 1.89 13.29 -13.64
C ASP A 52 3.21 13.15 -12.86
N SER A 53 4.30 12.99 -13.58
CA SER A 53 5.63 12.65 -13.03
C SER A 53 6.23 13.71 -12.08
N ASP A 54 5.76 14.96 -12.15
CA ASP A 54 6.24 16.07 -11.32
C ASP A 54 5.64 16.09 -9.91
N ASN A 55 4.65 15.24 -9.64
CA ASN A 55 3.96 15.17 -8.37
C ASN A 55 4.10 13.80 -7.71
N ASP A 56 4.17 13.80 -6.37
CA ASP A 56 4.23 12.58 -5.56
C ASP A 56 2.85 11.93 -5.42
N TYR A 57 2.83 10.60 -5.52
CA TYR A 57 1.67 9.73 -5.40
C TYR A 57 1.83 8.77 -4.23
N PHE A 58 0.81 8.63 -3.39
CA PHE A 58 0.85 7.82 -2.17
C PHE A 58 -0.16 6.69 -2.21
N PHE A 59 0.33 5.46 -2.30
CA PHE A 59 -0.49 4.26 -2.28
C PHE A 59 -0.44 3.62 -0.90
N ILE A 60 -1.56 3.61 -0.20
CA ILE A 60 -1.68 3.13 1.18
C ILE A 60 -2.36 1.77 1.19
N ILE A 61 -1.72 0.78 1.81
CA ILE A 61 -2.24 -0.57 1.97
C ILE A 61 -2.52 -0.81 3.45
N ASP A 62 -3.78 -0.82 3.82
CA ASP A 62 -4.21 -1.20 5.17
C ASP A 62 -4.20 -2.72 5.32
N GLU A 63 -3.89 -3.21 6.53
CA GLU A 63 -3.79 -4.64 6.84
C GLU A 63 -2.87 -5.40 5.87
N ILE A 64 -1.72 -4.80 5.52
CA ILE A 64 -0.79 -5.36 4.52
C ILE A 64 -0.35 -6.80 4.82
N ASN A 65 -0.32 -7.19 6.09
CA ASN A 65 0.03 -8.52 6.57
C ASN A 65 -1.07 -9.58 6.36
N ARG A 66 -2.31 -9.18 6.04
CA ARG A 66 -3.43 -10.12 5.80
C ARG A 66 -3.45 -10.68 4.38
N GLY A 67 -2.74 -10.05 3.45
CA GLY A 67 -2.62 -10.51 2.07
C GLY A 67 -1.34 -11.32 1.83
N ASN A 68 -1.38 -12.23 0.86
CA ASN A 68 -0.16 -12.86 0.36
C ASN A 68 0.52 -11.94 -0.65
N LEU A 69 1.47 -11.13 -0.20
CA LEU A 69 2.10 -10.09 -1.00
C LEU A 69 2.80 -10.60 -2.24
N SER A 70 3.49 -11.74 -2.15
CA SER A 70 4.16 -12.34 -3.30
C SER A 70 3.16 -12.76 -4.38
N LYS A 71 1.94 -13.20 -3.99
CA LYS A 71 0.86 -13.48 -4.93
C LYS A 71 0.21 -12.21 -5.48
N ILE A 72 -0.03 -11.23 -4.63
CA ILE A 72 -0.76 -9.99 -5.00
C ILE A 72 0.08 -9.13 -5.94
N PHE A 73 1.36 -8.96 -5.64
CA PHE A 73 2.27 -8.19 -6.48
C PHE A 73 2.82 -8.99 -7.68
N GLY A 74 2.86 -10.33 -7.57
CA GLY A 74 3.42 -11.18 -8.60
C GLY A 74 4.85 -10.77 -8.98
N GLU A 75 5.11 -10.66 -10.29
CA GLU A 75 6.39 -10.22 -10.86
C GLU A 75 6.79 -8.81 -10.43
N LEU A 76 5.83 -7.95 -10.10
CA LEU A 76 6.08 -6.57 -9.68
C LEU A 76 6.64 -6.46 -8.26
N PHE A 77 6.65 -7.57 -7.49
CA PHE A 77 7.10 -7.54 -6.10
C PHE A 77 8.55 -7.06 -5.94
N MET A 78 9.39 -7.34 -6.90
CA MET A 78 10.76 -6.82 -6.92
C MET A 78 10.83 -5.32 -7.23
N LEU A 79 9.86 -4.77 -7.96
CA LEU A 79 9.87 -3.38 -8.41
C LEU A 79 9.48 -2.38 -7.31
N ILE A 80 9.01 -2.84 -6.14
CA ILE A 80 8.76 -1.96 -5.01
C ILE A 80 10.04 -1.46 -4.34
N GLU A 81 11.18 -2.12 -4.56
CA GLU A 81 12.49 -1.66 -4.09
C GLU A 81 12.88 -0.34 -4.78
N ALA A 82 13.45 0.61 -4.04
CA ALA A 82 13.73 1.95 -4.54
C ALA A 82 14.68 1.97 -5.75
N ASP A 83 15.67 1.07 -5.77
CA ASP A 83 16.65 0.92 -6.86
C ASP A 83 16.10 0.20 -8.11
N LYS A 84 14.88 -0.34 -8.03
CA LYS A 84 14.20 -1.03 -9.12
C LYS A 84 13.09 -0.19 -9.76
N ARG A 85 12.85 1.00 -9.25
CA ARG A 85 11.82 1.90 -9.81
C ARG A 85 12.15 2.27 -11.26
N GLY A 86 11.12 2.29 -12.11
CA GLY A 86 11.28 2.57 -13.54
C GLY A 86 11.78 1.38 -14.37
N ILE A 87 12.18 0.26 -13.76
CA ILE A 87 12.49 -0.97 -14.51
C ILE A 87 11.18 -1.56 -15.02
N GLU A 88 11.13 -1.89 -16.31
CA GLU A 88 9.97 -2.47 -16.96
C GLU A 88 10.01 -3.99 -16.92
N LEU A 89 8.88 -4.59 -16.55
CA LEU A 89 8.63 -6.03 -16.66
C LEU A 89 7.39 -6.27 -17.53
N GLN A 90 7.35 -7.42 -18.20
CA GLN A 90 6.15 -7.88 -18.89
C GLN A 90 5.14 -8.41 -17.87
N LEU A 91 3.88 -8.01 -18.01
CA LEU A 91 2.80 -8.44 -17.13
C LEU A 91 2.30 -9.85 -17.47
N LEU A 92 1.82 -10.58 -16.44
CA LEU A 92 1.44 -12.00 -16.54
C LEU A 92 0.34 -12.27 -17.59
N TYR A 93 -0.66 -11.39 -17.68
CA TYR A 93 -1.85 -11.59 -18.52
C TYR A 93 -1.85 -10.76 -19.81
N SER A 94 -0.76 -10.06 -20.12
CA SER A 94 -0.65 -9.25 -21.34
C SER A 94 0.80 -9.15 -21.81
N ASP A 95 0.99 -8.75 -23.07
CA ASP A 95 2.32 -8.40 -23.61
C ASP A 95 2.75 -6.98 -23.20
N GLU A 96 1.97 -6.32 -22.36
CA GLU A 96 2.24 -4.96 -21.91
C GLU A 96 3.43 -4.93 -20.94
N ARG A 97 4.32 -3.98 -21.17
CA ARG A 97 5.39 -3.66 -20.23
C ARG A 97 4.90 -2.64 -19.21
N PHE A 98 5.28 -2.90 -17.98
CA PHE A 98 4.85 -2.08 -16.84
C PHE A 98 6.03 -1.83 -15.90
N SER A 99 6.12 -0.62 -15.38
CA SER A 99 7.04 -0.23 -14.31
C SER A 99 6.29 0.46 -13.18
N ILE A 100 6.89 0.47 -12.00
CA ILE A 100 6.41 1.31 -10.91
C ILE A 100 7.16 2.64 -10.99
N PRO A 101 6.48 3.78 -11.21
CA PRO A 101 7.11 5.07 -11.32
C PRO A 101 7.85 5.49 -10.04
N ALA A 102 8.92 6.28 -10.18
CA ALA A 102 9.74 6.73 -9.05
C ALA A 102 8.98 7.64 -8.06
N ASN A 103 7.96 8.36 -8.55
CA ASN A 103 7.11 9.24 -7.76
C ASN A 103 5.95 8.52 -7.03
N VAL A 104 5.89 7.17 -7.08
CA VAL A 104 4.92 6.37 -6.33
C VAL A 104 5.51 5.89 -5.02
N TYR A 105 4.93 6.32 -3.91
CA TYR A 105 5.28 5.89 -2.56
C TYR A 105 4.27 4.88 -2.03
N ILE A 106 4.75 3.73 -1.55
CA ILE A 106 3.91 2.66 -1.01
C ILE A 106 4.05 2.63 0.50
N THR A 107 2.94 2.77 1.21
CA THR A 107 2.87 2.70 2.68
C THR A 107 1.99 1.53 3.09
N GLY A 108 2.53 0.59 3.87
CA GLY A 108 1.76 -0.50 4.46
C GLY A 108 1.44 -0.20 5.92
N MET A 109 0.20 -0.39 6.30
CA MET A 109 -0.23 -0.34 7.70
C MET A 109 -0.59 -1.74 8.18
N MET A 110 -0.25 -2.04 9.44
CA MET A 110 -0.59 -3.32 10.07
C MET A 110 -0.85 -3.12 11.55
N ASN A 111 -1.77 -3.92 12.09
CA ASN A 111 -2.01 -3.96 13.52
C ASN A 111 -1.11 -5.03 14.15
N THR A 112 -0.20 -4.59 15.02
CA THR A 112 0.77 -5.46 15.70
C THR A 112 0.17 -6.24 16.88
N ALA A 113 -1.03 -5.87 17.35
CA ALA A 113 -1.72 -6.57 18.42
C ALA A 113 -2.22 -7.97 18.02
N ASP A 114 -2.44 -8.19 16.72
CA ASP A 114 -2.75 -9.52 16.20
C ASP A 114 -1.49 -10.39 16.17
N ARG A 115 -1.51 -11.52 16.89
CA ARG A 115 -0.40 -12.50 16.97
C ARG A 115 0.04 -13.07 15.62
N SER A 116 -0.63 -12.74 14.52
CA SER A 116 -0.28 -13.07 13.14
C SER A 116 1.03 -12.44 12.64
N LEU A 117 1.61 -11.50 13.39
CA LEU A 117 2.90 -10.86 13.10
C LEU A 117 4.11 -11.79 13.08
N ALA A 118 4.03 -12.94 13.74
CA ALA A 118 5.12 -13.91 13.76
C ALA A 118 5.44 -14.49 12.37
N MET A 119 4.57 -14.26 11.38
CA MET A 119 4.71 -14.77 10.01
C MET A 119 4.87 -13.68 8.95
N MET A 120 5.39 -12.51 9.35
CA MET A 120 5.72 -11.51 8.33
C MET A 120 6.81 -12.07 7.43
N ASP A 121 6.45 -12.25 6.16
CA ASP A 121 7.34 -12.79 5.14
C ASP A 121 8.68 -12.02 5.13
N TYR A 122 9.78 -12.75 5.19
CA TYR A 122 11.14 -12.20 5.12
C TYR A 122 11.33 -11.30 3.89
N ALA A 123 10.61 -11.60 2.80
CA ALA A 123 10.63 -10.81 1.58
C ALA A 123 10.07 -9.39 1.78
N LEU A 124 9.08 -9.19 2.68
CA LEU A 124 8.56 -7.89 3.08
C LEU A 124 9.60 -7.07 3.86
N ARG A 125 10.27 -7.73 4.82
CA ARG A 125 11.24 -7.05 5.69
C ARG A 125 12.40 -6.42 4.93
N ARG A 126 12.74 -6.97 3.78
CA ARG A 126 13.80 -6.47 2.92
C ARG A 126 13.43 -5.26 2.07
N ARG A 127 12.11 -5.06 1.82
CA ARG A 127 11.59 -4.07 0.88
C ARG A 127 10.97 -2.85 1.53
N PHE A 128 10.63 -2.95 2.82
CA PHE A 128 10.01 -1.87 3.56
C PHE A 128 10.88 -1.44 4.74
N GLY A 129 10.95 -0.12 4.96
CA GLY A 129 11.36 0.43 6.23
C GLY A 129 10.23 0.29 7.25
N PHE A 130 10.53 -0.16 8.48
CA PHE A 130 9.54 -0.36 9.52
C PHE A 130 9.57 0.79 10.51
N PHE A 131 8.38 1.31 10.82
CA PHE A 131 8.19 2.32 11.85
C PHE A 131 7.09 1.86 12.79
N GLU A 132 7.40 1.77 14.09
CA GLU A 132 6.43 1.44 15.13
C GLU A 132 5.82 2.70 15.70
N MET A 133 4.49 2.84 15.58
CA MET A 133 3.74 3.89 16.27
C MET A 133 3.36 3.41 17.66
N LYS A 134 3.98 4.00 18.67
CA LYS A 134 3.62 3.76 20.08
C LYS A 134 2.38 4.57 20.46
N SER A 135 1.66 4.09 21.49
CA SER A 135 0.58 4.87 22.08
C SER A 135 1.13 6.21 22.57
N GLY A 136 0.43 7.30 22.26
CA GLY A 136 0.85 8.65 22.68
C GLY A 136 0.56 8.99 24.15
N PHE A 137 0.09 8.02 24.95
CA PHE A 137 -0.35 8.26 26.35
C PHE A 137 0.78 8.73 27.29
N ASP A 138 2.01 8.40 26.99
CA ASP A 138 3.19 8.79 27.79
C ASP A 138 3.86 10.08 27.30
N THR A 139 3.30 10.74 26.27
CA THR A 139 3.85 11.96 25.72
C THR A 139 3.49 13.19 26.57
N ASP A 140 4.38 14.19 26.59
CA ASP A 140 4.11 15.46 27.29
C ASP A 140 2.89 16.18 26.72
N GLY A 141 2.63 16.05 25.41
CA GLY A 141 1.44 16.60 24.76
C GLY A 141 0.15 15.97 25.30
N PHE A 142 0.12 14.64 25.52
CA PHE A 142 -1.04 13.99 26.12
C PHE A 142 -1.22 14.36 27.59
N ARG A 143 -0.13 14.46 28.36
CA ARG A 143 -0.17 14.93 29.75
C ARG A 143 -0.72 16.36 29.86
N ALA A 144 -0.26 17.27 29.00
CA ALA A 144 -0.77 18.62 28.91
C ALA A 144 -2.26 18.68 28.57
N TYR A 145 -2.69 17.86 27.60
CA TYR A 145 -4.09 17.72 27.21
C TYR A 145 -4.95 17.19 28.37
N ARG A 146 -4.51 16.14 29.08
CA ARG A 146 -5.20 15.62 30.28
C ARG A 146 -5.38 16.72 31.36
N MET A 147 -4.32 17.48 31.63
CA MET A 147 -4.38 18.58 32.60
C MET A 147 -5.37 19.67 32.18
N SER A 148 -5.47 19.98 30.87
CA SER A 148 -6.41 20.98 30.37
C SER A 148 -7.87 20.53 30.47
N LEU A 149 -8.15 19.24 30.50
CA LEU A 149 -9.51 18.70 30.66
C LEU A 149 -9.98 18.62 32.11
N GLY A 150 -9.11 18.89 33.11
CA GLY A 150 -9.45 18.82 34.53
C GLY A 150 -9.93 17.43 35.00
N SER A 151 -9.61 16.37 34.27
CA SER A 151 -10.11 15.02 34.55
C SER A 151 -9.10 14.20 35.32
N GLU A 152 -9.32 14.02 36.61
CA GLU A 152 -8.72 12.96 37.44
C GLU A 152 -9.31 11.55 37.12
N LYS A 153 -10.07 11.42 36.02
CA LYS A 153 -10.90 10.24 35.71
C LYS A 153 -10.25 9.18 34.81
N PHE A 154 -8.95 9.24 34.58
CA PHE A 154 -8.25 8.24 33.77
C PHE A 154 -7.02 7.68 34.49
N ASP A 155 -7.25 7.15 35.68
CA ASP A 155 -6.32 6.22 36.33
C ASP A 155 -6.72 4.78 36.05
#